data_ab4e5ddb57da4a7aed8aee5e2ff85866
#
_entry.id   ab4e5ddb57da4a7aed8aee5e2ff85866
#
_cell.length_a   1.000
_cell.length_b   1.000
_cell.length_c   1.000
_cell.angle_alpha   90.00
_cell.angle_beta   90.00
_cell.angle_gamma   90.00
#
_symmetry.space_group_name_H-M   'P 1'
#
loop_
_entity.id
_entity.type
_entity.pdbx_description
1 polymer ?
#
loop_
_entity_poly.entity_id
_entity_poly.type
_entity_poly.pdbx_seq_one_letter_code
_entity_poly.pdbx_strand_id
1 'polypeptide(L)'
;EIRYEYELGKEAYFTRKITFAQIEEICSVLEQFQQRMKEYDVTEFHCYATSAIRNAKNQVSVLNQIKVRTGIDVIMLSNSELRFLMYKGIQVLNLDFNKIIEKNTAILDIGSSSVQISLFDKQVLYMTQHLDIGTAKVRKFSESVENNVLDYISVLEEYIQYEVDMFKSGYLKDKDIKNVIAIGDEIKNINRLVP
;
A
#
# COMPACT_ATOMS: atom_id res chain seq x y z
N GLU A 1 -6.35 18.11 -1.77
CA GLU A 1 -6.25 16.81 -1.08
C GLU A 1 -6.40 17.03 0.42
N ILE A 2 -7.29 16.28 1.08
CA ILE A 2 -7.45 16.24 2.54
C ILE A 2 -7.02 14.85 2.98
N ARG A 3 -6.10 14.76 3.97
CA ARG A 3 -5.62 13.51 4.55
C ARG A 3 -5.92 13.46 6.03
N TYR A 4 -6.33 12.31 6.49
CA TYR A 4 -6.40 11.95 7.89
C TYR A 4 -5.45 10.78 8.13
N GLU A 5 -4.40 11.02 8.90
CA GLU A 5 -3.41 9.98 9.20
C GLU A 5 -3.91 9.13 10.36
N TYR A 6 -4.14 7.85 10.07
CA TYR A 6 -4.56 6.88 11.07
C TYR A 6 -3.87 5.53 10.85
N GLU A 7 -3.16 5.06 11.86
CA GLU A 7 -2.42 3.79 11.79
C GLU A 7 -3.34 2.55 11.91
N LEU A 8 -4.41 2.48 11.12
CA LEU A 8 -5.34 1.36 11.12
C LEU A 8 -4.63 0.02 10.92
N GLY A 9 -3.58 0.01 10.11
CA GLY A 9 -2.80 -1.18 9.79
C GLY A 9 -1.95 -1.71 10.94
N LYS A 10 -1.54 -0.87 11.89
CA LYS A 10 -0.54 -1.23 12.91
C LYS A 10 -0.91 -2.49 13.70
N GLU A 11 -2.15 -2.62 14.13
CA GLU A 11 -2.64 -3.81 14.83
C GLU A 11 -3.40 -4.77 13.92
N ALA A 12 -4.15 -4.23 12.95
CA ALA A 12 -5.01 -5.01 12.07
C ALA A 12 -4.25 -6.04 11.24
N TYR A 13 -3.01 -5.75 10.81
CA TYR A 13 -2.19 -6.70 10.06
C TYR A 13 -1.75 -7.91 10.89
N PHE A 14 -1.63 -7.76 12.20
CA PHE A 14 -1.18 -8.85 13.10
C PHE A 14 -2.35 -9.59 13.73
N THR A 15 -3.32 -8.86 14.27
CA THR A 15 -4.51 -9.46 14.88
C THR A 15 -5.48 -9.98 13.84
N ARG A 16 -5.39 -9.46 12.60
CA ARG A 16 -6.36 -9.65 11.53
C ARG A 16 -7.79 -9.27 11.95
N LYS A 17 -7.90 -8.27 12.82
CA LYS A 17 -9.20 -7.74 13.29
C LYS A 17 -9.12 -6.22 13.38
N ILE A 18 -10.21 -5.56 13.01
CA ILE A 18 -10.47 -4.16 13.27
C ILE A 18 -11.28 -4.10 14.55
N THR A 19 -10.79 -3.39 15.57
CA THR A 19 -11.47 -3.25 16.85
C THR A 19 -12.70 -2.33 16.74
N PHE A 20 -13.59 -2.40 17.73
CA PHE A 20 -14.75 -1.51 17.78
C PHE A 20 -14.33 -0.03 17.85
N ALA A 21 -13.33 0.30 18.65
CA ALA A 21 -12.80 1.66 18.75
C ALA A 21 -12.25 2.16 17.40
N GLN A 22 -11.56 1.31 16.64
CA GLN A 22 -11.09 1.65 15.30
C GLN A 22 -12.25 1.87 14.32
N ILE A 23 -13.32 1.09 14.41
CA ILE A 23 -14.53 1.30 13.58
C ILE A 23 -15.18 2.63 13.91
N GLU A 24 -15.29 2.98 15.21
CA GLU A 24 -15.81 4.26 15.68
C GLU A 24 -15.04 5.43 15.07
N GLU A 25 -13.72 5.35 15.10
CA GLU A 25 -12.85 6.38 14.56
C GLU A 25 -12.94 6.50 13.04
N ILE A 26 -12.97 5.36 12.31
CA ILE A 26 -13.22 5.35 10.86
C ILE A 26 -14.54 6.05 10.55
N CYS A 27 -15.62 5.72 11.25
CA CYS A 27 -16.92 6.35 11.03
C CYS A 27 -16.88 7.87 11.29
N SER A 28 -16.25 8.29 12.39
CA SER A 28 -16.08 9.71 12.69
C SER A 28 -15.33 10.47 11.61
N VAL A 29 -14.24 9.89 11.08
CA VAL A 29 -13.49 10.47 9.96
C VAL A 29 -14.33 10.53 8.69
N LEU A 30 -15.09 9.48 8.37
CA LEU A 30 -15.97 9.47 7.20
C LEU A 30 -17.09 10.51 7.31
N GLU A 31 -17.64 10.73 8.51
CA GLU A 31 -18.63 11.78 8.78
C GLU A 31 -18.02 13.18 8.55
N GLN A 32 -16.77 13.40 8.97
CA GLN A 32 -16.04 14.64 8.69
C GLN A 32 -15.84 14.85 7.19
N PHE A 33 -15.47 13.80 6.45
CA PHE A 33 -15.37 13.88 4.98
C PHE A 33 -16.72 14.19 4.34
N GLN A 34 -17.83 13.58 4.81
CA GLN A 34 -19.17 13.92 4.31
C GLN A 34 -19.52 15.39 4.54
N GLN A 35 -19.16 15.93 5.70
CA GLN A 35 -19.34 17.37 5.98
C GLN A 35 -18.54 18.24 5.00
N ARG A 36 -17.29 17.88 4.75
CA ARG A 36 -16.47 18.59 3.75
C ARG A 36 -17.00 18.46 2.34
N MET A 37 -17.46 17.27 1.94
CA MET A 37 -18.08 17.08 0.63
C MET A 37 -19.31 17.96 0.44
N LYS A 38 -20.13 18.15 1.48
CA LYS A 38 -21.28 19.09 1.43
C LYS A 38 -20.83 20.56 1.26
N GLU A 39 -19.77 20.98 1.95
CA GLU A 39 -19.19 22.33 1.83
C GLU A 39 -18.69 22.65 0.41
N TYR A 40 -18.31 21.62 -0.36
CA TYR A 40 -17.82 21.72 -1.73
C TYR A 40 -18.86 21.29 -2.79
N ASP A 41 -20.13 21.12 -2.40
CA ASP A 41 -21.22 20.68 -3.29
C ASP A 41 -20.92 19.40 -4.08
N VAL A 42 -20.18 18.46 -3.45
CA VAL A 42 -19.87 17.17 -4.07
C VAL A 42 -21.14 16.31 -4.15
N THR A 43 -21.56 15.99 -5.37
CA THR A 43 -22.77 15.20 -5.63
C THR A 43 -22.49 13.71 -5.83
N GLU A 44 -21.29 13.36 -6.28
CA GLU A 44 -20.88 11.97 -6.52
C GLU A 44 -19.52 11.68 -5.91
N PHE A 45 -19.38 10.55 -5.25
CA PHE A 45 -18.12 10.08 -4.69
C PHE A 45 -18.07 8.57 -4.61
N HIS A 46 -16.87 8.03 -4.52
CA HIS A 46 -16.63 6.62 -4.25
C HIS A 46 -15.77 6.47 -3.01
N CYS A 47 -16.12 5.52 -2.15
CA CYS A 47 -15.32 5.16 -0.98
C CYS A 47 -14.71 3.77 -1.19
N TYR A 48 -13.39 3.68 -1.09
CA TYR A 48 -12.66 2.44 -1.30
C TYR A 48 -11.95 2.00 -0.02
N ALA A 49 -11.97 0.69 0.25
CA ALA A 49 -11.16 0.07 1.28
C ALA A 49 -10.10 -0.84 0.66
N THR A 50 -8.94 -0.89 1.30
CA THR A 50 -7.78 -1.64 0.84
C THR A 50 -7.29 -2.66 1.87
N SER A 51 -6.01 -2.97 1.90
CA SER A 51 -5.41 -4.10 2.62
C SER A 51 -5.79 -4.24 4.09
N ALA A 52 -5.87 -3.15 4.85
CA ALA A 52 -6.15 -3.23 6.28
C ALA A 52 -7.54 -3.84 6.57
N ILE A 53 -8.57 -3.33 5.89
CA ILE A 53 -9.95 -3.85 6.04
C ILE A 53 -10.09 -5.16 5.25
N ARG A 54 -9.55 -5.25 4.03
CA ARG A 54 -9.64 -6.46 3.20
C ARG A 54 -9.11 -7.71 3.90
N ASN A 55 -8.01 -7.59 4.63
CA ASN A 55 -7.36 -8.71 5.30
C ASN A 55 -7.93 -8.99 6.70
N ALA A 56 -8.86 -8.16 7.18
CA ALA A 56 -9.48 -8.35 8.49
C ALA A 56 -10.49 -9.50 8.46
N LYS A 57 -10.43 -10.38 9.44
CA LYS A 57 -11.39 -11.49 9.61
C LYS A 57 -12.83 -11.02 9.83
N ASN A 58 -13.00 -9.82 10.34
CA ASN A 58 -14.29 -9.20 10.60
C ASN A 58 -14.66 -8.12 9.58
N GLN A 59 -14.09 -8.18 8.36
CA GLN A 59 -14.31 -7.19 7.31
C GLN A 59 -15.80 -6.93 7.02
N VAL A 60 -16.61 -7.98 6.94
CA VAL A 60 -18.06 -7.85 6.68
C VAL A 60 -18.75 -7.04 7.77
N SER A 61 -18.43 -7.29 9.03
CA SER A 61 -18.95 -6.53 10.16
C SER A 61 -18.50 -5.07 10.11
N VAL A 62 -17.22 -4.81 9.78
CA VAL A 62 -16.67 -3.46 9.63
C VAL A 62 -17.42 -2.68 8.56
N LEU A 63 -17.56 -3.24 7.37
CA LEU A 63 -18.26 -2.60 6.25
C LEU A 63 -19.73 -2.32 6.59
N ASN A 64 -20.39 -3.28 7.23
CA ASN A 64 -21.78 -3.11 7.66
C ASN A 64 -21.94 -2.00 8.72
N GLN A 65 -21.04 -1.93 9.69
CA GLN A 65 -21.03 -0.87 10.71
C GLN A 65 -20.82 0.51 10.07
N ILE A 66 -19.88 0.64 9.13
CA ILE A 66 -19.65 1.88 8.38
C ILE A 66 -20.94 2.28 7.64
N LYS A 67 -21.55 1.34 6.90
CA LYS A 67 -22.79 1.59 6.15
C LYS A 67 -23.92 2.06 7.04
N VAL A 68 -24.17 1.36 8.15
CA VAL A 68 -25.27 1.66 9.07
C VAL A 68 -25.10 3.04 9.72
N ARG A 69 -23.87 3.43 10.06
CA ARG A 69 -23.60 4.66 10.78
C ARG A 69 -23.46 5.89 9.89
N THR A 70 -22.79 5.74 8.77
CA THR A 70 -22.46 6.86 7.89
C THR A 70 -23.31 6.91 6.62
N GLY A 71 -24.02 5.83 6.29
CA GLY A 71 -24.73 5.67 5.01
C GLY A 71 -23.78 5.42 3.82
N ILE A 72 -22.46 5.37 4.03
CA ILE A 72 -21.48 5.21 2.96
C ILE A 72 -21.35 3.74 2.57
N ASP A 73 -21.49 3.48 1.27
CA ASP A 73 -21.12 2.20 0.67
C ASP A 73 -19.63 2.17 0.39
N VAL A 74 -18.92 1.24 1.04
CA VAL A 74 -17.49 1.06 0.86
C VAL A 74 -17.23 -0.08 -0.12
N ILE A 75 -16.52 0.22 -1.19
CA ILE A 75 -16.10 -0.75 -2.21
C ILE A 75 -14.77 -1.35 -1.79
N MET A 76 -14.74 -2.67 -1.62
CA MET A 76 -13.50 -3.39 -1.29
C MET A 76 -12.67 -3.64 -2.54
N LEU A 77 -11.49 -3.02 -2.62
CA LEU A 77 -10.59 -3.27 -3.74
C LEU A 77 -9.75 -4.55 -3.52
N SER A 78 -9.75 -5.42 -4.51
CA SER A 78 -8.75 -6.48 -4.63
C SER A 78 -7.35 -5.91 -4.89
N ASN A 79 -6.32 -6.74 -4.71
CA ASN A 79 -4.95 -6.33 -5.06
C ASN A 79 -4.81 -5.97 -6.55
N SER A 80 -5.55 -6.66 -7.43
CA SER A 80 -5.50 -6.42 -8.87
C SER A 80 -6.20 -5.12 -9.27
N GLU A 81 -7.36 -4.82 -8.68
CA GLU A 81 -8.06 -3.56 -8.91
C GLU A 81 -7.27 -2.36 -8.39
N LEU A 82 -6.72 -2.45 -7.17
CA LEU A 82 -5.86 -1.40 -6.62
C LEU A 82 -4.67 -1.13 -7.56
N ARG A 83 -4.01 -2.19 -8.03
CA ARG A 83 -2.89 -2.12 -8.95
C ARG A 83 -3.27 -1.49 -10.30
N PHE A 84 -4.42 -1.87 -10.85
CA PHE A 84 -4.95 -1.27 -12.07
C PHE A 84 -5.18 0.24 -11.91
N LEU A 85 -5.81 0.66 -10.81
CA LEU A 85 -6.03 2.09 -10.50
C LEU A 85 -4.70 2.84 -10.34
N MET A 86 -3.71 2.21 -9.73
CA MET A 86 -2.37 2.75 -9.57
C MET A 86 -1.70 3.00 -10.93
N TYR A 87 -1.74 2.02 -11.86
CA TYR A 87 -1.18 2.22 -13.20
C TYR A 87 -1.88 3.34 -13.96
N LYS A 88 -3.20 3.44 -13.83
CA LYS A 88 -3.96 4.57 -14.39
C LYS A 88 -3.52 5.90 -13.81
N GLY A 89 -3.30 5.97 -12.49
CA GLY A 89 -2.77 7.16 -11.83
C GLY A 89 -1.39 7.56 -12.37
N ILE A 90 -0.46 6.61 -12.50
CA ILE A 90 0.87 6.87 -13.05
C ILE A 90 0.75 7.36 -14.50
N GLN A 91 -0.10 6.72 -15.31
CA GLN A 91 -0.30 7.09 -16.70
C GLN A 91 -0.81 8.53 -16.86
N VAL A 92 -1.71 8.96 -15.98
CA VAL A 92 -2.25 10.34 -16.00
C VAL A 92 -1.20 11.36 -15.56
N LEU A 93 -0.36 11.01 -14.60
CA LEU A 93 0.67 11.91 -14.05
C LEU A 93 1.94 11.98 -14.93
N ASN A 94 2.19 10.96 -15.74
CA ASN A 94 3.41 10.86 -16.56
C ASN A 94 3.06 10.61 -18.02
N LEU A 95 3.22 11.66 -18.84
CA LEU A 95 2.94 11.61 -20.28
C LEU A 95 3.83 10.62 -21.05
N ASP A 96 5.00 10.30 -20.51
CA ASP A 96 5.96 9.36 -21.14
C ASP A 96 5.83 7.92 -20.59
N PHE A 97 4.81 7.62 -19.78
CA PHE A 97 4.65 6.30 -19.17
C PHE A 97 4.79 5.14 -20.17
N ASN A 98 4.14 5.23 -21.32
CA ASN A 98 4.22 4.19 -22.37
C ASN A 98 5.65 4.00 -22.91
N LYS A 99 6.42 5.07 -23.03
CA LYS A 99 7.84 4.99 -23.45
C LYS A 99 8.71 4.37 -22.36
N ILE A 100 8.41 4.67 -21.09
CA ILE A 100 9.17 4.11 -19.96
C ILE A 100 8.98 2.60 -19.90
N ILE A 101 7.74 2.10 -20.01
CA ILE A 101 7.43 0.68 -19.96
C ILE A 101 7.71 -0.09 -21.27
N GLU A 102 8.16 0.57 -22.32
CA GLU A 102 8.65 -0.07 -23.54
C GLU A 102 9.94 -0.86 -23.29
N LYS A 103 10.78 -0.39 -22.36
CA LYS A 103 11.98 -1.08 -21.89
C LYS A 103 11.67 -1.81 -20.58
N ASN A 104 12.48 -2.81 -20.23
CA ASN A 104 12.36 -3.50 -18.94
C ASN A 104 12.23 -2.51 -17.79
N THR A 105 11.05 -2.40 -17.23
CA THR A 105 10.70 -1.42 -16.19
C THR A 105 10.10 -2.14 -14.99
N ALA A 106 10.59 -1.83 -13.80
CA ALA A 106 9.99 -2.23 -12.54
C ALA A 106 9.15 -1.09 -11.96
N ILE A 107 7.91 -1.39 -11.57
CA ILE A 107 7.10 -0.50 -10.74
C ILE A 107 7.06 -1.09 -9.34
N LEU A 108 7.51 -0.32 -8.36
CA LEU A 108 7.54 -0.67 -6.94
C LEU A 108 6.47 0.13 -6.21
N ASP A 109 5.49 -0.55 -5.63
CA ASP A 109 4.50 0.06 -4.73
C ASP A 109 4.86 -0.35 -3.30
N ILE A 110 5.38 0.62 -2.53
CA ILE A 110 5.81 0.42 -1.14
C ILE A 110 4.65 0.79 -0.22
N GLY A 111 3.92 -0.22 0.20
CA GLY A 111 2.78 -0.08 1.10
C GLY A 111 3.10 -0.50 2.54
N SER A 112 2.16 -0.25 3.44
CA SER A 112 2.29 -0.60 4.85
C SER A 112 2.28 -2.12 5.11
N SER A 113 1.55 -2.90 4.31
CA SER A 113 1.46 -4.36 4.48
C SER A 113 2.48 -5.14 3.67
N SER A 114 2.93 -4.59 2.54
CA SER A 114 3.76 -5.29 1.56
C SER A 114 4.36 -4.35 0.55
N VAL A 115 5.38 -4.82 -0.14
CA VAL A 115 5.91 -4.21 -1.37
C VAL A 115 5.38 -5.01 -2.56
N GLN A 116 4.73 -4.33 -3.50
CA GLN A 116 4.34 -4.93 -4.77
C GLN A 116 5.34 -4.55 -5.86
N ILE A 117 5.78 -5.54 -6.62
CA ILE A 117 6.67 -5.35 -7.76
C ILE A 117 5.94 -5.76 -9.02
N SER A 118 5.93 -4.89 -10.02
CA SER A 118 5.33 -5.16 -11.33
C SER A 118 6.37 -4.93 -12.40
N LEU A 119 6.58 -5.92 -13.24
CA LEU A 119 7.58 -5.87 -14.30
C LEU A 119 6.92 -5.73 -15.66
N PHE A 120 7.36 -4.73 -16.39
CA PHE A 120 6.93 -4.42 -17.76
C PHE A 120 8.08 -4.56 -18.74
N ASP A 121 7.77 -5.05 -19.94
CA ASP A 121 8.65 -5.01 -21.11
C ASP A 121 7.79 -4.87 -22.36
N LYS A 122 8.23 -4.09 -23.33
CA LYS A 122 7.50 -3.83 -24.59
C LYS A 122 6.03 -3.42 -24.36
N GLN A 123 5.82 -2.58 -23.36
CA GLN A 123 4.50 -2.08 -22.91
C GLN A 123 3.56 -3.18 -22.34
N VAL A 124 4.06 -4.37 -22.09
CA VAL A 124 3.30 -5.49 -21.56
C VAL A 124 3.69 -5.76 -20.10
N LEU A 125 2.71 -5.84 -19.23
CA LEU A 125 2.90 -6.35 -17.88
C LEU A 125 3.09 -7.88 -17.97
N TYR A 126 4.30 -8.36 -17.68
CA TYR A 126 4.58 -9.79 -17.76
C TYR A 126 4.69 -10.50 -16.41
N MET A 127 4.85 -9.73 -15.32
CA MET A 127 4.93 -10.31 -13.98
C MET A 127 4.52 -9.33 -12.91
N THR A 128 3.88 -9.85 -11.85
CA THR A 128 3.66 -9.12 -10.59
C THR A 128 4.01 -10.03 -9.42
N GLN A 129 4.72 -9.48 -8.45
CA GLN A 129 5.10 -10.17 -7.22
C GLN A 129 4.73 -9.33 -6.00
N HIS A 130 4.51 -10.02 -4.90
CA HIS A 130 4.13 -9.44 -3.64
C HIS A 130 5.15 -9.88 -2.59
N LEU A 131 5.90 -8.94 -2.04
CA LEU A 131 6.85 -9.19 -0.98
C LEU A 131 6.22 -8.76 0.35
N ASP A 132 6.34 -9.60 1.35
CA ASP A 132 5.69 -9.40 2.66
C ASP A 132 6.51 -8.50 3.61
N ILE A 133 7.17 -7.49 3.04
CA ILE A 133 8.05 -6.51 3.69
C ILE A 133 7.48 -5.10 3.70
N GLY A 134 6.17 -4.96 3.94
CA GLY A 134 5.55 -3.64 4.08
C GLY A 134 6.05 -2.88 5.32
N THR A 135 6.01 -1.54 5.27
CA THR A 135 6.63 -0.67 6.29
C THR A 135 6.12 -0.93 7.71
N ALA A 136 4.82 -1.22 7.90
CA ALA A 136 4.28 -1.57 9.21
C ALA A 136 4.79 -2.93 9.73
N LYS A 137 5.02 -3.90 8.83
CA LYS A 137 5.56 -5.22 9.21
C LYS A 137 7.03 -5.13 9.58
N VAL A 138 7.83 -4.42 8.78
CA VAL A 138 9.23 -4.19 9.06
C VAL A 138 9.39 -3.45 10.40
N ARG A 139 8.59 -2.41 10.66
CA ARG A 139 8.59 -1.69 11.93
C ARG A 139 8.32 -2.62 13.12
N LYS A 140 7.30 -3.48 13.03
CA LYS A 140 7.01 -4.41 14.12
C LYS A 140 8.09 -5.47 14.30
N PHE A 141 8.67 -5.96 13.22
CA PHE A 141 9.84 -6.84 13.32
C PHE A 141 10.98 -6.12 14.02
N SER A 142 11.27 -4.86 13.66
CA SER A 142 12.23 -4.01 14.38
C SER A 142 11.92 -3.94 15.87
N GLU A 143 10.71 -3.59 16.27
CA GLU A 143 10.28 -3.52 17.68
C GLU A 143 10.48 -4.84 18.44
N SER A 144 10.36 -5.99 17.74
CA SER A 144 10.54 -7.31 18.35
C SER A 144 12.00 -7.69 18.55
N VAL A 145 12.92 -7.18 17.75
CA VAL A 145 14.36 -7.52 17.80
C VAL A 145 15.20 -6.46 18.51
N GLU A 146 14.76 -5.20 18.52
CA GLU A 146 15.47 -4.06 19.11
C GLU A 146 15.88 -4.30 20.57
N ASN A 147 15.02 -4.91 21.38
CA ASN A 147 15.27 -5.19 22.78
C ASN A 147 16.07 -6.49 23.02
N ASN A 148 16.26 -7.33 22.01
CA ASN A 148 16.81 -8.67 22.15
C ASN A 148 18.12 -8.88 21.40
N VAL A 149 18.51 -7.96 20.52
CA VAL A 149 19.67 -8.09 19.64
C VAL A 149 20.48 -6.80 19.66
N LEU A 150 21.79 -6.91 19.92
CA LEU A 150 22.70 -5.75 19.97
C LEU A 150 22.81 -5.01 18.63
N ASP A 151 22.67 -5.74 17.52
CA ASP A 151 22.72 -5.19 16.16
C ASP A 151 21.43 -5.52 15.38
N TYR A 152 20.32 -4.93 15.83
CA TYR A 152 19.02 -5.17 15.21
C TYR A 152 18.91 -4.58 13.80
N ILE A 153 19.70 -3.56 13.48
CA ILE A 153 19.71 -2.94 12.15
C ILE A 153 20.21 -3.94 11.11
N SER A 154 21.35 -4.61 11.38
CA SER A 154 21.86 -5.65 10.48
C SER A 154 20.89 -6.82 10.31
N VAL A 155 20.14 -7.18 11.34
CA VAL A 155 19.09 -8.22 11.25
C VAL A 155 17.94 -7.77 10.35
N LEU A 156 17.54 -6.49 10.41
CA LEU A 156 16.53 -5.94 9.52
C LEU A 156 17.01 -5.90 8.06
N GLU A 157 18.25 -5.47 7.86
CA GLU A 157 18.87 -5.44 6.52
C GLU A 157 18.94 -6.85 5.93
N GLU A 158 19.39 -7.84 6.69
CA GLU A 158 19.46 -9.24 6.27
C GLU A 158 18.05 -9.77 5.89
N TYR A 159 17.04 -9.49 6.71
CA TYR A 159 15.67 -9.89 6.43
C TYR A 159 15.14 -9.28 5.10
N ILE A 160 15.31 -7.97 4.91
CA ILE A 160 14.89 -7.30 3.69
C ILE A 160 15.70 -7.79 2.49
N GLN A 161 17.01 -7.94 2.66
CA GLN A 161 17.91 -8.42 1.61
C GLN A 161 17.53 -9.84 1.16
N TYR A 162 17.21 -10.73 2.10
CA TYR A 162 16.75 -12.09 1.79
C TYR A 162 15.51 -12.08 0.89
N GLU A 163 14.49 -11.32 1.23
CA GLU A 163 13.26 -11.20 0.43
C GLU A 163 13.54 -10.65 -0.99
N VAL A 164 14.41 -9.64 -1.07
CA VAL A 164 14.83 -9.04 -2.35
C VAL A 164 15.65 -10.01 -3.19
N ASP A 165 16.57 -10.78 -2.58
CA ASP A 165 17.42 -11.72 -3.32
C ASP A 165 16.62 -12.95 -3.78
N MET A 166 15.65 -13.41 -2.99
CA MET A 166 14.70 -14.43 -3.42
C MET A 166 13.90 -13.96 -4.66
N PHE A 167 13.45 -12.70 -4.64
CA PHE A 167 12.79 -12.11 -5.79
C PHE A 167 13.73 -12.03 -7.00
N LYS A 168 14.93 -11.48 -6.84
CA LYS A 168 15.92 -11.34 -7.92
C LYS A 168 16.26 -12.69 -8.53
N SER A 169 16.58 -13.67 -7.70
CA SER A 169 16.97 -15.02 -8.16
C SER A 169 15.86 -15.76 -8.88
N GLY A 170 14.61 -15.54 -8.44
CA GLY A 170 13.45 -16.17 -9.06
C GLY A 170 13.00 -15.53 -10.37
N TYR A 171 13.08 -14.21 -10.45
CA TYR A 171 12.36 -13.47 -11.49
C TYR A 171 13.23 -12.54 -12.36
N LEU A 172 14.45 -12.20 -11.92
CA LEU A 172 15.33 -11.26 -12.63
C LEU A 172 16.61 -11.89 -13.18
N LYS A 173 16.79 -13.20 -13.13
CA LYS A 173 18.04 -13.91 -13.45
C LYS A 173 18.77 -13.42 -14.70
N ASP A 174 18.04 -13.07 -15.76
CA ASP A 174 18.59 -12.70 -17.07
C ASP A 174 17.99 -11.38 -17.57
N LYS A 175 17.42 -10.57 -16.66
CA LYS A 175 16.72 -9.34 -17.04
C LYS A 175 17.40 -8.12 -16.45
N ASP A 176 17.81 -7.23 -17.35
CA ASP A 176 18.37 -5.94 -16.98
C ASP A 176 17.25 -4.91 -16.88
N ILE A 177 16.91 -4.49 -15.67
CA ILE A 177 15.90 -3.45 -15.41
C ILE A 177 16.49 -2.11 -15.79
N LYS A 178 15.86 -1.44 -16.76
CA LYS A 178 16.31 -0.15 -17.29
C LYS A 178 15.70 1.03 -16.55
N ASN A 179 14.46 0.88 -16.07
CA ASN A 179 13.74 1.93 -15.39
C ASN A 179 13.10 1.40 -14.11
N VAL A 180 13.02 2.24 -13.09
CA VAL A 180 12.29 1.97 -11.86
C VAL A 180 11.35 3.13 -11.57
N ILE A 181 10.07 2.83 -11.36
CA ILE A 181 9.09 3.77 -10.84
C ILE A 181 8.74 3.32 -9.44
N ALA A 182 9.06 4.12 -8.45
CA ALA A 182 8.72 3.84 -7.06
C ALA A 182 7.59 4.76 -6.59
N ILE A 183 6.60 4.18 -5.94
CA ILE A 183 5.43 4.86 -5.38
C ILE A 183 5.18 4.41 -3.95
N GLY A 184 4.54 5.24 -3.18
CA GLY A 184 4.28 5.07 -1.76
C GLY A 184 4.63 6.33 -0.99
N ASP A 185 4.01 6.53 0.17
CA ASP A 185 4.26 7.72 0.98
C ASP A 185 5.71 7.78 1.50
N GLU A 186 6.32 6.64 1.76
CA GLU A 186 7.71 6.54 2.22
C GLU A 186 8.73 7.00 1.17
N ILE A 187 8.39 6.97 -0.12
CA ILE A 187 9.28 7.45 -1.19
C ILE A 187 9.57 8.95 -1.02
N LYS A 188 8.60 9.72 -0.52
CA LYS A 188 8.81 11.15 -0.22
C LYS A 188 9.90 11.35 0.85
N ASN A 189 9.98 10.44 1.81
CA ASN A 189 10.97 10.48 2.88
C ASN A 189 12.36 10.09 2.35
N ILE A 190 12.44 9.07 1.50
CA ILE A 190 13.70 8.66 0.85
C ILE A 190 14.29 9.81 0.05
N ASN A 191 13.51 10.52 -0.75
CA ASN A 191 13.96 11.67 -1.54
C ASN A 191 14.47 12.85 -0.68
N ARG A 192 14.16 12.90 0.62
CA ARG A 192 14.71 13.88 1.55
C ARG A 192 16.03 13.45 2.18
N LEU A 193 16.31 12.14 2.18
CA LEU A 193 17.52 11.56 2.78
C LEU A 193 18.65 11.40 1.75
N VAL A 194 18.30 11.33 0.48
CA VAL A 194 19.27 11.23 -0.64
C VAL A 194 19.34 12.60 -1.29
N PRO A 195 20.45 13.34 -1.12
CA PRO A 195 20.63 14.67 -1.72
C PRO A 195 20.76 14.63 -3.25
#